data_93dc32a14e28aa932f32d436350605a8
#
_entry.id   93dc32a14e28aa932f32d436350605a8
#
_cell.length_a   1.000
_cell.length_b   1.000
_cell.length_c   1.000
_cell.angle_alpha   90.00
_cell.angle_beta   90.00
_cell.angle_gamma   90.00
#
_symmetry.space_group_name_H-M   'P 1'
#
loop_
_entity.id
_entity.type
_entity.pdbx_description
1 polymer ?
#
loop_
_entity_poly.entity_id
_entity_poly.type
_entity_poly.pdbx_seq_one_letter_code
_entity_poly.pdbx_strand_id
1 'polypeptide(L)'
;MAKRPESNFEKGMLRKLKAAGSPWPSQVDLEIEPWARRGASSRSTRGSSNGQPDFRVRLRWNGGRYEFVAEAKNRSTPSVIETAVQQAKRYAEQVGLPPMVIVPYLDDVRMDRLAEAGVSGLDLSGNGIVMVPGRLLLRRSGNSNRYPESQPMRFAYRGATSVVPRVFLCKPRYESVSSIKREIEGRGGEVALSTVSKALARMVDDVLIDRASELITLLQPDALLDKLAENFRPSKRLQTIKITSGLPLPEIFNKANLDRSKPRLVLSGASSQDRYAAGLRSDEPLAYCDDLAAIRTAIGKAWQESERFADLTIIETEDRTPFFDARPDPSGMMLASPVQAYLELAAGDKRDREMAQAIRQRILRDLK
;
A
#
# COMPACT_ATOMS: atom_id res chain seq x y z
N MET A 1 -30.60 -14.77 -33.97
CA MET A 1 -30.29 -13.70 -32.98
C MET A 1 -29.31 -14.26 -31.95
N ALA A 2 -28.02 -14.07 -32.16
CA ALA A 2 -27.01 -14.50 -31.17
C ALA A 2 -26.87 -13.42 -30.11
N LYS A 3 -27.35 -13.68 -28.88
CA LYS A 3 -27.03 -12.89 -27.68
C LYS A 3 -25.53 -12.83 -27.55
N ARG A 4 -24.94 -11.64 -27.44
CA ARG A 4 -23.57 -11.43 -26.99
C ARG A 4 -23.37 -12.21 -25.68
N PRO A 5 -22.32 -13.00 -25.50
CA PRO A 5 -22.05 -13.57 -24.19
C PRO A 5 -21.79 -12.37 -23.25
N GLU A 6 -22.79 -12.09 -22.39
CA GLU A 6 -22.58 -11.25 -21.22
C GLU A 6 -21.32 -11.78 -20.52
N SER A 7 -20.37 -10.90 -20.20
CA SER A 7 -19.17 -11.34 -19.50
C SER A 7 -19.62 -12.06 -18.22
N ASN A 8 -18.94 -13.13 -17.83
CA ASN A 8 -19.24 -13.83 -16.57
C ASN A 8 -19.24 -12.89 -15.36
N PHE A 9 -18.59 -11.73 -15.52
CA PHE A 9 -18.53 -10.65 -14.57
C PHE A 9 -19.85 -9.87 -14.47
N GLU A 10 -20.42 -9.40 -15.58
CA GLU A 10 -21.70 -8.67 -15.61
C GLU A 10 -22.83 -9.50 -15.03
N LYS A 11 -22.90 -10.79 -15.40
CA LYS A 11 -23.85 -11.74 -14.81
C LYS A 11 -23.65 -11.95 -13.32
N GLY A 12 -22.40 -12.06 -12.88
CA GLY A 12 -22.05 -12.19 -11.47
C GLY A 12 -22.42 -10.94 -10.66
N MET A 13 -22.19 -9.76 -11.20
CA MET A 13 -22.54 -8.48 -10.58
C MET A 13 -24.06 -8.31 -10.47
N LEU A 14 -24.81 -8.51 -11.56
CA LEU A 14 -26.26 -8.46 -11.54
C LEU A 14 -26.88 -9.46 -10.58
N ARG A 15 -26.35 -10.69 -10.51
CA ARG A 15 -26.81 -11.71 -9.55
C ARG A 15 -26.58 -11.26 -8.11
N LYS A 16 -25.42 -10.65 -7.80
CA LYS A 16 -25.12 -10.11 -6.49
C LYS A 16 -26.02 -8.92 -6.13
N LEU A 17 -26.25 -8.01 -7.06
CA LEU A 17 -27.17 -6.86 -6.89
C LEU A 17 -28.61 -7.33 -6.64
N LYS A 18 -29.09 -8.34 -7.39
CA LYS A 18 -30.43 -8.91 -7.20
C LYS A 18 -30.54 -9.74 -5.92
N ALA A 19 -29.51 -10.51 -5.55
CA ALA A 19 -29.52 -11.35 -4.34
C ALA A 19 -29.39 -10.51 -3.05
N ALA A 20 -28.77 -9.33 -3.12
CA ALA A 20 -28.64 -8.42 -1.97
C ALA A 20 -29.99 -7.75 -1.60
N GLY A 21 -31.03 -7.87 -2.42
CA GLY A 21 -32.20 -7.00 -2.36
C GLY A 21 -31.83 -5.57 -2.72
N SER A 22 -32.76 -4.63 -2.79
CA SER A 22 -32.35 -3.22 -2.88
C SER A 22 -31.62 -2.85 -1.57
N PRO A 23 -30.31 -2.57 -1.59
CA PRO A 23 -29.60 -2.19 -0.38
C PRO A 23 -30.06 -0.80 0.14
N TRP A 24 -30.90 -0.15 -0.62
CA TRP A 24 -31.43 1.19 -0.34
C TRP A 24 -32.77 1.12 0.43
N PRO A 25 -33.13 2.16 1.22
CA PRO A 25 -34.41 2.23 1.88
C PRO A 25 -35.57 2.01 0.91
N SER A 26 -36.68 1.47 1.40
CA SER A 26 -37.88 1.16 0.59
C SER A 26 -38.45 2.35 -0.20
N GLN A 27 -38.10 3.57 0.21
CA GLN A 27 -38.46 4.81 -0.51
C GLN A 27 -37.64 5.05 -1.79
N VAL A 28 -36.52 4.33 -1.96
CA VAL A 28 -35.66 4.44 -3.14
C VAL A 28 -35.85 3.17 -3.97
N ASP A 29 -36.53 3.32 -5.09
CA ASP A 29 -36.69 2.24 -6.07
C ASP A 29 -35.53 2.32 -7.07
N LEU A 30 -34.69 1.27 -7.11
CA LEU A 30 -33.49 1.19 -7.92
C LEU A 30 -33.56 -0.02 -8.86
N GLU A 31 -33.61 0.24 -10.15
CA GLU A 31 -33.60 -0.77 -11.20
C GLU A 31 -32.29 -0.72 -11.99
N ILE A 32 -31.59 -1.85 -12.08
CA ILE A 32 -30.31 -1.96 -12.79
C ILE A 32 -30.46 -2.99 -13.91
N GLU A 33 -30.28 -2.53 -15.13
CA GLU A 33 -30.40 -3.35 -16.34
C GLU A 33 -29.08 -3.33 -17.15
N PRO A 34 -28.73 -4.44 -17.83
CA PRO A 34 -27.65 -4.41 -18.81
C PRO A 34 -27.90 -3.36 -19.88
N TRP A 35 -26.83 -2.70 -20.35
CA TRP A 35 -26.94 -1.71 -21.39
C TRP A 35 -27.38 -2.36 -22.70
N ALA A 36 -28.59 -2.04 -23.19
CA ALA A 36 -29.14 -2.49 -24.48
C ALA A 36 -29.12 -1.35 -25.48
N ARG A 37 -28.53 -1.54 -26.65
CA ARG A 37 -28.71 -0.58 -27.79
C ARG A 37 -30.15 -0.56 -28.24
N ARG A 38 -30.80 0.60 -28.22
CA ARG A 38 -32.00 0.82 -29.00
C ARG A 38 -31.59 0.96 -30.48
N GLY A 39 -31.89 -0.04 -31.31
CA GLY A 39 -31.91 0.07 -32.77
C GLY A 39 -30.55 0.07 -33.49
N ALA A 40 -29.71 -0.96 -33.31
CA ALA A 40 -28.58 -1.20 -34.20
C ALA A 40 -28.64 -2.59 -34.84
N SER A 41 -28.79 -2.62 -36.16
CA SER A 41 -28.65 -3.82 -36.99
C SER A 41 -27.24 -4.40 -36.86
N SER A 42 -27.19 -5.73 -36.81
CA SER A 42 -26.01 -6.55 -36.72
C SER A 42 -25.00 -6.30 -37.85
N ARG A 43 -23.89 -5.65 -37.57
CA ARG A 43 -22.56 -5.87 -38.18
C ARG A 43 -21.53 -5.03 -37.43
N SER A 44 -20.84 -5.64 -36.51
CA SER A 44 -19.57 -5.11 -36.03
C SER A 44 -18.71 -6.25 -35.46
N THR A 45 -17.58 -6.39 -36.09
CA THR A 45 -16.40 -7.21 -35.89
C THR A 45 -16.00 -7.49 -34.46
N ARG A 46 -15.47 -8.71 -34.25
CA ARG A 46 -14.75 -9.16 -33.05
C ARG A 46 -13.66 -8.17 -32.67
N GLY A 47 -13.74 -7.61 -31.48
CA GLY A 47 -12.66 -6.80 -30.89
C GLY A 47 -13.13 -5.97 -29.71
N SER A 48 -12.59 -6.21 -28.54
CA SER A 48 -12.56 -5.45 -27.27
C SER A 48 -13.88 -4.80 -26.78
N SER A 49 -14.22 -5.09 -25.52
CA SER A 49 -15.35 -4.55 -24.74
C SER A 49 -15.22 -3.04 -24.39
N ASN A 50 -14.36 -2.27 -25.05
CA ASN A 50 -13.95 -0.94 -24.63
C ASN A 50 -14.80 0.24 -25.15
N GLY A 51 -15.99 0.02 -25.72
CA GLY A 51 -16.75 1.09 -26.35
C GLY A 51 -18.20 1.29 -25.89
N GLN A 52 -18.66 0.59 -24.85
CA GLN A 52 -20.07 0.67 -24.42
C GLN A 52 -20.18 0.55 -22.88
N PRO A 53 -21.18 1.26 -22.28
CA PRO A 53 -21.51 1.11 -20.87
C PRO A 53 -21.89 -0.32 -20.50
N ASP A 54 -21.70 -0.69 -19.23
CA ASP A 54 -22.12 -2.00 -18.72
C ASP A 54 -23.61 -2.02 -18.38
N PHE A 55 -24.11 -0.97 -17.73
CA PHE A 55 -25.48 -0.92 -17.22
C PHE A 55 -26.18 0.41 -17.47
N ARG A 56 -27.51 0.33 -17.49
CA ARG A 56 -28.44 1.43 -17.28
C ARG A 56 -29.02 1.32 -15.88
N VAL A 57 -28.96 2.42 -15.11
CA VAL A 57 -29.53 2.49 -13.76
C VAL A 57 -30.69 3.47 -13.78
N ARG A 58 -31.86 3.02 -13.32
CA ARG A 58 -33.02 3.87 -13.08
C ARG A 58 -33.26 4.00 -11.61
N LEU A 59 -33.44 5.21 -11.14
CA LEU A 59 -33.75 5.52 -9.77
C LEU A 59 -35.04 6.30 -9.70
N ARG A 60 -35.98 5.83 -8.85
CA ARG A 60 -37.22 6.56 -8.53
C ARG A 60 -37.15 6.96 -7.05
N TRP A 61 -37.32 8.22 -6.79
CA TRP A 61 -37.34 8.76 -5.45
C TRP A 61 -38.21 10.01 -5.38
N ASN A 62 -39.09 10.06 -4.37
CA ASN A 62 -39.97 11.20 -4.09
C ASN A 62 -40.71 11.74 -5.36
N GLY A 63 -41.27 10.83 -6.17
CA GLY A 63 -41.95 11.16 -7.42
C GLY A 63 -41.06 11.49 -8.62
N GLY A 64 -39.76 11.70 -8.37
CA GLY A 64 -38.75 11.92 -9.41
C GLY A 64 -38.26 10.61 -10.05
N ARG A 65 -37.96 10.69 -11.37
CA ARG A 65 -37.33 9.58 -12.12
C ARG A 65 -36.02 10.07 -12.69
N TYR A 66 -34.96 9.30 -12.46
CA TYR A 66 -33.58 9.60 -12.87
C TYR A 66 -32.97 8.38 -13.55
N GLU A 67 -32.29 8.61 -14.66
CA GLU A 67 -31.56 7.56 -15.39
C GLU A 67 -30.07 7.89 -15.41
N PHE A 68 -29.24 6.85 -15.33
CA PHE A 68 -27.78 6.95 -15.33
C PHE A 68 -27.18 5.94 -16.29
N VAL A 69 -26.05 6.29 -16.86
CA VAL A 69 -25.16 5.36 -17.54
C VAL A 69 -24.10 4.89 -16.57
N ALA A 70 -23.94 3.57 -16.43
CA ALA A 70 -23.07 3.03 -15.40
C ALA A 70 -21.97 2.13 -15.97
N GLU A 71 -20.77 2.30 -15.40
CA GLU A 71 -19.61 1.43 -15.56
C GLU A 71 -19.40 0.63 -14.29
N ALA A 72 -19.18 -0.68 -14.40
CA ALA A 72 -19.00 -1.57 -13.27
C ALA A 72 -17.59 -2.15 -13.21
N LYS A 73 -17.04 -2.26 -12.00
CA LYS A 73 -15.74 -2.86 -11.76
C LYS A 73 -15.83 -3.91 -10.65
N ASN A 74 -14.98 -4.93 -10.74
CA ASN A 74 -14.90 -6.02 -9.77
C ASN A 74 -14.01 -5.73 -8.57
N ARG A 75 -13.39 -4.54 -8.51
CA ARG A 75 -12.54 -4.05 -7.43
C ARG A 75 -12.88 -2.61 -7.10
N SER A 76 -12.59 -2.22 -5.86
CA SER A 76 -12.83 -0.87 -5.33
C SER A 76 -11.54 -0.12 -5.03
N THR A 77 -10.45 -0.41 -5.76
CA THR A 77 -9.18 0.27 -5.54
C THR A 77 -9.17 1.66 -6.18
N PRO A 78 -8.39 2.62 -5.65
CA PRO A 78 -8.36 3.99 -6.18
C PRO A 78 -8.14 4.06 -7.70
N SER A 79 -7.17 3.34 -8.24
CA SER A 79 -6.87 3.34 -9.68
C SER A 79 -8.00 2.74 -10.53
N VAL A 80 -8.68 1.71 -10.02
CA VAL A 80 -9.82 1.09 -10.71
C VAL A 80 -11.01 2.03 -10.72
N ILE A 81 -11.29 2.74 -9.61
CA ILE A 81 -12.36 3.73 -9.53
C ILE A 81 -12.08 4.90 -10.47
N GLU A 82 -10.83 5.40 -10.50
CA GLU A 82 -10.44 6.49 -11.39
C GLU A 82 -10.63 6.11 -12.87
N THR A 83 -10.21 4.92 -13.26
CA THR A 83 -10.45 4.37 -14.60
C THR A 83 -11.96 4.28 -14.90
N ALA A 84 -12.76 3.80 -13.94
CA ALA A 84 -14.20 3.69 -14.09
C ALA A 84 -14.87 5.07 -14.23
N VAL A 85 -14.42 6.07 -13.48
CA VAL A 85 -14.88 7.47 -13.57
C VAL A 85 -14.66 8.02 -14.98
N GLN A 86 -13.44 7.84 -15.53
CA GLN A 86 -13.13 8.31 -16.88
C GLN A 86 -13.99 7.61 -17.95
N GLN A 87 -14.21 6.31 -17.80
CA GLN A 87 -15.07 5.54 -18.69
C GLN A 87 -16.53 5.98 -18.59
N ALA A 88 -17.08 6.12 -17.37
CA ALA A 88 -18.45 6.54 -17.14
C ALA A 88 -18.72 7.96 -17.71
N LYS A 89 -17.78 8.90 -17.52
CA LYS A 89 -17.87 10.26 -18.09
C LYS A 89 -17.93 10.24 -19.62
N ARG A 90 -17.05 9.46 -20.26
CA ARG A 90 -17.04 9.30 -21.71
C ARG A 90 -18.38 8.76 -22.24
N TYR A 91 -18.95 7.79 -21.55
CA TYR A 91 -20.26 7.25 -21.92
C TYR A 91 -21.40 8.26 -21.67
N ALA A 92 -21.31 9.02 -20.58
CA ALA A 92 -22.27 10.08 -20.27
C ALA A 92 -22.34 11.13 -21.37
N GLU A 93 -21.22 11.58 -21.92
CA GLU A 93 -21.12 12.49 -23.06
C GLU A 93 -21.76 11.91 -24.32
N GLN A 94 -21.57 10.61 -24.58
CA GLN A 94 -22.12 9.95 -25.78
C GLN A 94 -23.63 9.73 -25.71
N VAL A 95 -24.17 9.52 -24.50
CA VAL A 95 -25.57 9.08 -24.32
C VAL A 95 -26.46 10.20 -23.78
N GLY A 96 -25.88 11.27 -23.22
CA GLY A 96 -26.63 12.37 -22.60
C GLY A 96 -27.25 12.00 -21.24
N LEU A 97 -26.72 10.99 -20.54
CA LEU A 97 -27.17 10.57 -19.20
C LEU A 97 -26.07 10.83 -18.16
N PRO A 98 -26.43 11.16 -16.91
CA PRO A 98 -25.47 11.32 -15.82
C PRO A 98 -24.60 10.06 -15.62
N PRO A 99 -23.28 10.20 -15.33
CA PRO A 99 -22.38 9.09 -15.12
C PRO A 99 -22.54 8.45 -13.74
N MET A 100 -22.37 7.11 -13.70
CA MET A 100 -22.38 6.33 -12.47
C MET A 100 -21.31 5.24 -12.51
N VAL A 101 -20.73 4.92 -11.35
CA VAL A 101 -19.80 3.82 -11.16
C VAL A 101 -20.41 2.81 -10.18
N ILE A 102 -20.31 1.51 -10.48
CA ILE A 102 -20.74 0.42 -9.59
C ILE A 102 -19.52 -0.42 -9.23
N VAL A 103 -19.24 -0.55 -7.92
CA VAL A 103 -18.10 -1.28 -7.39
C VAL A 103 -18.51 -2.16 -6.22
N PRO A 104 -17.68 -3.13 -5.79
CA PRO A 104 -18.00 -3.98 -4.65
C PRO A 104 -18.19 -3.24 -3.32
N TYR A 105 -17.40 -2.19 -3.07
CA TYR A 105 -17.46 -1.42 -1.84
C TYR A 105 -16.99 0.04 -1.99
N LEU A 106 -17.72 0.96 -1.34
CA LEU A 106 -17.40 2.38 -1.25
C LEU A 106 -17.35 2.80 0.23
N ASP A 107 -16.23 3.37 0.66
CA ASP A 107 -16.11 4.11 1.91
C ASP A 107 -16.36 5.62 1.68
N ASP A 108 -16.38 6.40 2.76
CA ASP A 108 -16.63 7.84 2.68
C ASP A 108 -15.60 8.56 1.80
N VAL A 109 -14.32 8.21 1.90
CA VAL A 109 -13.24 8.82 1.10
C VAL A 109 -13.45 8.59 -0.40
N ARG A 110 -13.86 7.37 -0.79
CA ARG A 110 -14.15 7.05 -2.20
C ARG A 110 -15.40 7.75 -2.70
N MET A 111 -16.43 7.85 -1.87
CA MET A 111 -17.65 8.58 -2.19
C MET A 111 -17.37 10.08 -2.37
N ASP A 112 -16.54 10.69 -1.52
CA ASP A 112 -16.15 12.09 -1.66
C ASP A 112 -15.40 12.35 -2.98
N ARG A 113 -14.47 11.49 -3.36
CA ARG A 113 -13.78 11.56 -4.66
C ARG A 113 -14.73 11.43 -5.86
N LEU A 114 -15.72 10.54 -5.76
CA LEU A 114 -16.74 10.43 -6.80
C LEU A 114 -17.59 11.70 -6.89
N ALA A 115 -17.96 12.29 -5.74
CA ALA A 115 -18.69 13.54 -5.68
C ALA A 115 -17.91 14.70 -6.31
N GLU A 116 -16.64 14.87 -5.95
CA GLU A 116 -15.72 15.86 -6.53
C GLU A 116 -15.57 15.68 -8.05
N ALA A 117 -15.58 14.43 -8.51
CA ALA A 117 -15.55 14.12 -9.93
C ALA A 117 -16.89 14.34 -10.65
N GLY A 118 -17.99 14.65 -9.94
CA GLY A 118 -19.32 14.78 -10.51
C GLY A 118 -19.93 13.45 -11.01
N VAL A 119 -19.52 12.32 -10.41
CA VAL A 119 -19.93 10.96 -10.79
C VAL A 119 -20.67 10.30 -9.64
N SER A 120 -21.84 9.74 -9.90
CA SER A 120 -22.57 8.94 -8.93
C SER A 120 -21.88 7.60 -8.68
N GLY A 121 -22.03 7.02 -7.50
CA GLY A 121 -21.46 5.73 -7.15
C GLY A 121 -22.38 4.87 -6.32
N LEU A 122 -22.43 3.58 -6.62
CA LEU A 122 -23.15 2.56 -5.86
C LEU A 122 -22.21 1.39 -5.53
N ASP A 123 -22.40 0.79 -4.36
CA ASP A 123 -21.71 -0.44 -4.03
C ASP A 123 -22.66 -1.63 -3.76
N LEU A 124 -22.09 -2.83 -3.68
CA LEU A 124 -22.83 -4.05 -3.40
C LEU A 124 -23.16 -4.23 -1.91
N SER A 125 -22.61 -3.37 -1.04
CA SER A 125 -22.82 -3.40 0.41
C SER A 125 -23.93 -2.45 0.86
N GLY A 126 -24.41 -1.59 -0.05
CA GLY A 126 -25.48 -0.64 0.20
C GLY A 126 -24.99 0.76 0.58
N ASN A 127 -23.74 1.08 0.33
CA ASN A 127 -23.24 2.45 0.37
C ASN A 127 -23.31 3.06 -1.04
N GLY A 128 -23.37 4.39 -1.09
CA GLY A 128 -23.32 5.09 -2.36
C GLY A 128 -23.63 6.57 -2.24
N ILE A 129 -23.35 7.25 -3.34
CA ILE A 129 -23.68 8.65 -3.55
C ILE A 129 -24.32 8.80 -4.94
N VAL A 130 -25.53 9.34 -4.98
CA VAL A 130 -26.26 9.58 -6.22
C VAL A 130 -26.52 11.05 -6.37
N MET A 131 -26.10 11.61 -7.49
CA MET A 131 -26.14 13.05 -7.73
C MET A 131 -26.71 13.36 -9.12
N VAL A 132 -27.65 14.32 -9.17
CA VAL A 132 -28.05 15.00 -10.39
C VAL A 132 -28.02 16.50 -10.08
N PRO A 133 -27.18 17.29 -10.75
CA PRO A 133 -26.98 18.71 -10.44
C PRO A 133 -28.28 19.48 -10.34
N GLY A 134 -28.48 20.20 -9.23
CA GLY A 134 -29.68 21.00 -8.95
C GLY A 134 -30.98 20.22 -8.71
N ARG A 135 -30.94 18.86 -8.72
CA ARG A 135 -32.15 18.02 -8.62
C ARG A 135 -32.11 16.95 -7.56
N LEU A 136 -30.96 16.31 -7.33
CA LEU A 136 -30.85 15.16 -6.45
C LEU A 136 -29.46 15.06 -5.83
N LEU A 137 -29.41 14.87 -4.52
CA LEU A 137 -28.23 14.39 -3.79
C LEU A 137 -28.71 13.37 -2.75
N LEU A 138 -28.34 12.12 -2.94
CA LEU A 138 -28.55 11.04 -1.97
C LEU A 138 -27.19 10.47 -1.58
N ARG A 139 -26.92 10.38 -0.28
CA ARG A 139 -25.74 9.73 0.26
C ARG A 139 -26.12 8.70 1.32
N ARG A 140 -25.55 7.54 1.23
CA ARG A 140 -25.65 6.49 2.24
C ARG A 140 -24.29 5.89 2.48
N SER A 141 -23.88 5.85 3.74
CA SER A 141 -22.61 5.29 4.19
C SER A 141 -22.80 4.46 5.47
N GLY A 142 -21.70 3.87 5.96
CA GLY A 142 -21.68 3.13 7.22
C GLY A 142 -21.98 1.64 7.13
N ASN A 143 -22.37 1.12 5.95
CA ASN A 143 -22.48 -0.33 5.76
C ASN A 143 -21.09 -0.96 5.64
N SER A 144 -20.85 -2.03 6.41
CA SER A 144 -19.60 -2.76 6.36
C SER A 144 -19.40 -3.49 5.02
N ASN A 145 -18.13 -3.66 4.62
CA ASN A 145 -17.79 -4.36 3.38
C ASN A 145 -18.19 -5.84 3.43
N ARG A 146 -19.20 -6.22 2.65
CA ARG A 146 -19.66 -7.60 2.49
C ARG A 146 -18.81 -8.40 1.48
N TYR A 147 -17.88 -7.76 0.78
CA TYR A 147 -17.03 -8.33 -0.26
C TYR A 147 -15.55 -8.09 0.03
N PRO A 148 -15.00 -8.66 1.12
CA PRO A 148 -13.63 -8.40 1.57
C PRO A 148 -12.55 -8.83 0.56
N GLU A 149 -12.87 -9.70 -0.40
CA GLU A 149 -11.99 -10.07 -1.52
C GLU A 149 -11.67 -8.89 -2.45
N SER A 150 -12.53 -7.85 -2.43
CA SER A 150 -12.27 -6.60 -3.12
C SER A 150 -11.26 -5.71 -2.41
N GLN A 151 -10.90 -6.04 -1.16
CA GLN A 151 -9.88 -5.30 -0.43
C GLN A 151 -8.49 -5.71 -0.95
N PRO A 152 -7.67 -4.74 -1.31
CA PRO A 152 -6.29 -5.00 -1.62
C PRO A 152 -5.55 -5.52 -0.37
N MET A 153 -4.37 -6.10 -0.57
CA MET A 153 -3.53 -6.63 0.51
C MET A 153 -3.40 -5.62 1.65
N ARG A 154 -3.96 -5.96 2.81
CA ARG A 154 -4.15 -5.02 3.95
C ARG A 154 -2.83 -4.53 4.55
N PHE A 155 -1.73 -5.26 4.30
CA PHE A 155 -0.45 -5.05 4.96
C PHE A 155 0.76 -4.95 4.01
N ALA A 156 0.58 -4.45 2.78
CA ALA A 156 1.68 -4.30 1.83
C ALA A 156 2.82 -3.40 2.37
N TYR A 157 2.49 -2.42 3.20
CA TYR A 157 3.42 -1.42 3.73
C TYR A 157 3.87 -1.70 5.17
N ARG A 158 3.55 -2.88 5.74
CA ARG A 158 3.82 -3.20 7.14
C ARG A 158 4.50 -4.55 7.32
N GLY A 159 5.36 -4.67 8.36
CA GLY A 159 6.04 -5.91 8.75
C GLY A 159 6.86 -6.49 7.60
N ALA A 160 7.03 -7.80 7.56
CA ALA A 160 7.86 -8.49 6.56
C ALA A 160 7.49 -8.18 5.09
N THR A 161 6.21 -7.89 4.80
CA THR A 161 5.79 -7.52 3.44
C THR A 161 6.34 -6.16 3.01
N SER A 162 6.63 -5.27 3.95
CA SER A 162 7.13 -3.91 3.66
C SER A 162 8.49 -3.89 2.95
N VAL A 163 9.23 -5.00 2.92
CA VAL A 163 10.48 -5.09 2.15
C VAL A 163 10.24 -4.92 0.64
N VAL A 164 9.03 -5.26 0.15
CA VAL A 164 8.67 -5.08 -1.27
C VAL A 164 8.59 -3.59 -1.65
N PRO A 165 7.82 -2.73 -0.99
CA PRO A 165 7.87 -1.30 -1.27
C PRO A 165 9.22 -0.66 -0.93
N ARG A 166 9.92 -1.11 0.13
CA ARG A 166 11.23 -0.56 0.50
C ARG A 166 12.30 -0.78 -0.56
N VAL A 167 12.28 -1.91 -1.28
CA VAL A 167 13.30 -2.19 -2.31
C VAL A 167 13.22 -1.19 -3.47
N PHE A 168 12.05 -0.61 -3.75
CA PHE A 168 11.90 0.45 -4.75
C PHE A 168 12.55 1.78 -4.34
N LEU A 169 12.75 1.99 -3.04
CA LEU A 169 13.52 3.12 -2.52
C LEU A 169 15.04 2.87 -2.52
N CYS A 170 15.46 1.68 -2.89
CA CYS A 170 16.87 1.35 -3.14
C CYS A 170 17.19 1.35 -4.64
N LYS A 171 16.26 0.85 -5.46
CA LYS A 171 16.34 0.80 -6.93
C LYS A 171 14.92 1.02 -7.50
N PRO A 172 14.69 2.11 -8.27
CA PRO A 172 13.34 2.50 -8.65
C PRO A 172 12.74 1.75 -9.85
N ARG A 173 13.51 0.86 -10.52
CA ARG A 173 13.08 0.17 -11.75
C ARG A 173 13.49 -1.29 -11.77
N TYR A 174 12.58 -2.17 -12.21
CA TYR A 174 12.78 -3.61 -12.32
C TYR A 174 12.15 -4.18 -13.58
N GLU A 175 12.76 -5.21 -14.15
CA GLU A 175 12.30 -5.89 -15.37
C GLU A 175 11.17 -6.90 -15.07
N SER A 176 11.14 -7.49 -13.89
CA SER A 176 10.22 -8.57 -13.55
C SER A 176 9.99 -8.71 -12.05
N VAL A 177 8.90 -9.40 -11.67
CA VAL A 177 8.62 -9.78 -10.27
C VAL A 177 9.76 -10.64 -9.69
N SER A 178 10.37 -11.50 -10.50
CA SER A 178 11.49 -12.34 -10.07
C SER A 178 12.76 -11.52 -9.80
N SER A 179 13.02 -10.47 -10.59
CA SER A 179 14.16 -9.57 -10.35
C SER A 179 13.98 -8.77 -9.04
N ILE A 180 12.77 -8.36 -8.72
CA ILE A 180 12.44 -7.71 -7.44
C ILE A 180 12.72 -8.68 -6.28
N LYS A 181 12.23 -9.92 -6.37
CA LYS A 181 12.47 -10.94 -5.32
C LYS A 181 13.97 -11.15 -5.11
N ARG A 182 14.73 -11.32 -6.18
CA ARG A 182 16.20 -11.51 -6.12
C ARG A 182 16.90 -10.31 -5.48
N GLU A 183 16.48 -9.10 -5.80
CA GLU A 183 17.02 -7.88 -5.18
C GLU A 183 16.72 -7.83 -3.67
N ILE A 184 15.50 -8.20 -3.27
CA ILE A 184 15.12 -8.29 -1.85
C ILE A 184 16.00 -9.31 -1.13
N GLU A 185 16.18 -10.49 -1.69
CA GLU A 185 17.04 -11.55 -1.12
C GLU A 185 18.51 -11.12 -1.02
N GLY A 186 19.03 -10.46 -2.06
CA GLY A 186 20.38 -9.90 -2.06
C GLY A 186 20.61 -8.80 -1.02
N ARG A 187 19.53 -8.20 -0.49
CA ARG A 187 19.56 -7.20 0.60
C ARG A 187 19.18 -7.76 1.97
N GLY A 188 19.20 -9.08 2.11
CA GLY A 188 18.89 -9.76 3.38
C GLY A 188 17.42 -9.84 3.74
N GLY A 189 16.51 -9.58 2.79
CA GLY A 189 15.07 -9.79 2.97
C GLY A 189 14.63 -11.17 2.52
N GLU A 190 13.55 -11.67 3.12
CA GLU A 190 12.91 -12.93 2.74
C GLU A 190 11.45 -12.70 2.38
N VAL A 191 11.04 -13.11 1.16
CA VAL A 191 9.67 -12.94 0.69
C VAL A 191 9.30 -13.97 -0.37
N ALA A 192 8.09 -14.52 -0.28
CA ALA A 192 7.56 -15.40 -1.33
C ALA A 192 7.19 -14.61 -2.59
N LEU A 193 7.39 -15.20 -3.78
CA LEU A 193 7.07 -14.57 -5.06
C LEU A 193 5.59 -14.14 -5.15
N SER A 194 4.68 -14.93 -4.59
CA SER A 194 3.25 -14.60 -4.52
C SER A 194 2.98 -13.36 -3.67
N THR A 195 3.76 -13.15 -2.60
CA THR A 195 3.68 -11.95 -1.74
C THR A 195 4.19 -10.73 -2.49
N VAL A 196 5.29 -10.84 -3.23
CA VAL A 196 5.78 -9.75 -4.10
C VAL A 196 4.69 -9.36 -5.10
N SER A 197 4.10 -10.34 -5.81
CA SER A 197 3.05 -10.08 -6.81
C SER A 197 1.82 -9.37 -6.19
N LYS A 198 1.39 -9.79 -5.00
CA LYS A 198 0.26 -9.18 -4.28
C LYS A 198 0.58 -7.75 -3.80
N ALA A 199 1.79 -7.53 -3.30
CA ALA A 199 2.24 -6.19 -2.87
C ALA A 199 2.35 -5.24 -4.07
N LEU A 200 2.89 -5.68 -5.21
CA LEU A 200 2.93 -4.90 -6.45
C LEU A 200 1.53 -4.54 -6.95
N ALA A 201 0.58 -5.47 -6.92
CA ALA A 201 -0.81 -5.19 -7.28
C ALA A 201 -1.38 -4.06 -6.40
N ARG A 202 -1.10 -4.10 -5.08
CA ARG A 202 -1.48 -3.03 -4.17
C ARG A 202 -0.80 -1.70 -4.50
N MET A 203 0.49 -1.70 -4.81
CA MET A 203 1.23 -0.49 -5.16
C MET A 203 0.75 0.14 -6.47
N VAL A 204 0.32 -0.68 -7.45
CA VAL A 204 -0.36 -0.22 -8.68
C VAL A 204 -1.70 0.42 -8.34
N ASP A 205 -2.49 -0.24 -7.50
CA ASP A 205 -3.81 0.26 -7.06
C ASP A 205 -3.70 1.61 -6.32
N ASP A 206 -2.61 1.82 -5.58
CA ASP A 206 -2.30 3.08 -4.89
C ASP A 206 -1.57 4.10 -5.79
N VAL A 207 -1.37 3.79 -7.09
CA VAL A 207 -0.71 4.65 -8.09
C VAL A 207 0.74 4.99 -7.72
N LEU A 208 1.40 4.12 -6.97
CA LEU A 208 2.80 4.32 -6.55
C LEU A 208 3.80 3.81 -7.58
N ILE A 209 3.43 2.80 -8.35
CA ILE A 209 4.25 2.20 -9.42
C ILE A 209 3.46 2.07 -10.72
N ASP A 210 4.18 2.15 -11.85
CA ASP A 210 3.69 1.70 -13.16
C ASP A 210 4.14 0.26 -13.44
N ARG A 211 3.23 -0.54 -14.00
CA ARG A 211 3.46 -1.91 -14.42
C ARG A 211 2.93 -2.19 -15.85
N ALA A 212 2.47 -1.18 -16.55
CA ALA A 212 1.93 -1.30 -17.90
C ALA A 212 3.02 -1.33 -18.98
N SER A 213 4.22 -0.83 -18.65
CA SER A 213 5.41 -0.82 -19.51
C SER A 213 6.24 -2.11 -19.36
N GLU A 214 7.30 -2.22 -20.14
CA GLU A 214 8.27 -3.33 -20.03
C GLU A 214 8.98 -3.38 -18.67
N LEU A 215 9.02 -2.23 -17.97
CA LEU A 215 9.64 -2.09 -16.65
C LEU A 215 8.58 -1.79 -15.57
N ILE A 216 8.77 -2.36 -14.40
CA ILE A 216 8.04 -2.00 -13.19
C ILE A 216 8.76 -0.80 -12.57
N THR A 217 8.15 0.38 -12.61
CA THR A 217 8.80 1.65 -12.26
C THR A 217 8.11 2.35 -11.10
N LEU A 218 8.88 2.84 -10.13
CA LEU A 218 8.38 3.71 -9.06
C LEU A 218 8.02 5.09 -9.63
N LEU A 219 6.78 5.52 -9.43
CA LEU A 219 6.26 6.81 -9.89
C LEU A 219 6.34 7.89 -8.81
N GLN A 220 5.98 7.53 -7.58
CA GLN A 220 5.76 8.47 -6.48
C GLN A 220 6.59 8.07 -5.24
N PRO A 221 7.91 8.33 -5.23
CA PRO A 221 8.76 7.95 -4.09
C PRO A 221 8.39 8.66 -2.79
N ASP A 222 7.97 9.93 -2.84
CA ASP A 222 7.50 10.68 -1.67
C ASP A 222 6.26 10.04 -1.05
N ALA A 223 5.23 9.76 -1.86
CA ALA A 223 4.01 9.12 -1.41
C ALA A 223 4.26 7.69 -0.88
N LEU A 224 5.26 6.99 -1.44
CA LEU A 224 5.67 5.68 -0.94
C LEU A 224 6.27 5.76 0.46
N LEU A 225 7.13 6.76 0.72
CA LEU A 225 7.67 7.02 2.06
C LEU A 225 6.56 7.35 3.07
N ASP A 226 5.57 8.16 2.68
CA ASP A 226 4.43 8.48 3.53
C ASP A 226 3.62 7.23 3.87
N LYS A 227 3.32 6.40 2.87
CA LYS A 227 2.61 5.12 3.08
C LYS A 227 3.36 4.16 4.02
N LEU A 228 4.67 4.08 3.89
CA LEU A 228 5.50 3.29 4.79
C LEU A 228 5.48 3.85 6.21
N ALA A 229 5.59 5.17 6.40
CA ALA A 229 5.57 5.82 7.70
C ALA A 229 4.20 5.68 8.40
N GLU A 230 3.09 5.90 7.70
CA GLU A 230 1.72 5.72 8.21
C GLU A 230 1.48 4.30 8.75
N ASN A 231 2.08 3.30 8.11
CA ASN A 231 1.89 1.90 8.43
C ASN A 231 3.01 1.31 9.29
N PHE A 232 4.06 2.08 9.57
CA PHE A 232 5.17 1.62 10.39
C PHE A 232 4.71 1.29 11.80
N ARG A 233 5.27 0.21 12.33
CA ARG A 233 5.17 -0.14 13.75
C ARG A 233 6.55 -0.61 14.19
N PRO A 234 7.04 -0.16 15.34
CA PRO A 234 8.29 -0.66 15.90
C PRO A 234 8.29 -2.18 16.00
N SER A 235 9.45 -2.79 15.77
CA SER A 235 9.61 -4.22 15.87
C SER A 235 9.26 -4.73 17.27
N LYS A 236 8.59 -5.88 17.33
CA LYS A 236 8.26 -6.51 18.63
C LYS A 236 9.55 -6.85 19.36
N ARG A 237 9.67 -6.36 20.56
CA ARG A 237 10.80 -6.65 21.46
C ARG A 237 10.53 -7.99 22.16
N LEU A 238 11.42 -8.94 22.00
CA LEU A 238 11.43 -10.19 22.78
C LEU A 238 12.12 -9.95 24.11
N GLN A 239 13.30 -9.36 24.06
CA GLN A 239 14.10 -8.98 25.22
C GLN A 239 14.82 -7.65 24.93
N THR A 240 15.11 -6.90 25.97
CA THR A 240 15.94 -5.69 25.91
C THR A 240 16.98 -5.79 27.01
N ILE A 241 18.24 -5.67 26.64
CA ILE A 241 19.37 -5.71 27.59
C ILE A 241 20.28 -4.51 27.38
N LYS A 242 20.73 -3.93 28.45
CA LYS A 242 21.75 -2.87 28.46
C LYS A 242 23.09 -3.47 28.88
N ILE A 243 24.10 -3.19 28.08
CA ILE A 243 25.46 -3.73 28.36
C ILE A 243 26.49 -2.63 28.44
N THR A 244 27.52 -2.87 29.26
CA THR A 244 28.81 -2.23 29.14
C THR A 244 29.85 -3.29 28.80
N SER A 245 30.78 -2.95 27.93
CA SER A 245 31.77 -3.92 27.45
C SER A 245 33.20 -3.42 27.60
N GLY A 246 33.41 -2.13 27.79
CA GLY A 246 34.70 -1.49 27.71
C GLY A 246 35.37 -1.60 26.32
N LEU A 247 34.67 -2.14 25.33
CA LEU A 247 35.11 -2.23 23.92
C LEU A 247 34.53 -1.09 23.12
N PRO A 248 35.24 -0.57 22.12
CA PRO A 248 34.67 0.34 21.15
C PRO A 248 33.47 -0.31 20.40
N LEU A 249 32.39 0.44 20.14
CA LEU A 249 31.22 -0.08 19.40
C LEU A 249 31.60 -0.82 18.11
N PRO A 250 32.52 -0.32 17.25
CA PRO A 250 32.91 -1.05 16.03
C PRO A 250 33.45 -2.45 16.30
N GLU A 251 34.17 -2.65 17.39
CA GLU A 251 34.71 -3.98 17.79
C GLU A 251 33.60 -4.93 18.23
N ILE A 252 32.60 -4.43 18.98
CA ILE A 252 31.38 -5.18 19.33
C ILE A 252 30.67 -5.68 18.09
N PHE A 253 30.41 -4.77 17.14
CA PHE A 253 29.71 -5.09 15.90
C PHE A 253 30.49 -6.06 15.01
N ASN A 254 31.81 -5.90 14.90
CA ASN A 254 32.67 -6.81 14.14
C ASN A 254 32.70 -8.22 14.74
N LYS A 255 32.75 -8.36 16.06
CA LYS A 255 32.66 -9.66 16.74
C LYS A 255 31.30 -10.33 16.54
N ALA A 256 30.21 -9.54 16.59
CA ALA A 256 28.85 -10.04 16.42
C ALA A 256 28.52 -10.43 14.99
N ASN A 257 29.11 -9.75 13.99
CA ASN A 257 28.79 -9.89 12.57
C ASN A 257 29.94 -10.53 11.77
N LEU A 258 30.39 -11.73 12.14
CA LEU A 258 31.42 -12.46 11.41
C LEU A 258 31.01 -12.73 9.96
N ASP A 259 29.74 -13.08 9.73
CA ASP A 259 29.14 -13.14 8.40
C ASP A 259 28.35 -11.85 8.09
N ARG A 260 28.97 -10.95 7.35
CA ARG A 260 28.36 -9.67 6.96
C ARG A 260 27.19 -9.80 5.98
N SER A 261 27.05 -10.94 5.31
CA SER A 261 25.92 -11.21 4.41
C SER A 261 24.62 -11.47 5.18
N LYS A 262 24.75 -11.90 6.45
CA LYS A 262 23.63 -12.14 7.38
C LYS A 262 23.91 -11.47 8.72
N PRO A 263 23.80 -10.15 8.80
CA PRO A 263 24.11 -9.43 10.02
C PRO A 263 23.18 -9.85 11.16
N ARG A 264 23.77 -10.14 12.32
CA ARG A 264 23.07 -10.52 13.55
C ARG A 264 22.85 -9.35 14.51
N LEU A 265 23.72 -8.33 14.43
CA LEU A 265 23.64 -7.12 15.21
C LEU A 265 23.67 -5.91 14.27
N VAL A 266 22.61 -5.10 14.28
CA VAL A 266 22.47 -3.92 13.43
C VAL A 266 22.14 -2.72 14.31
N LEU A 267 22.92 -1.63 14.19
CA LEU A 267 22.62 -0.37 14.87
C LEU A 267 21.26 0.15 14.38
N SER A 268 20.36 0.52 15.30
CA SER A 268 19.00 0.97 14.94
C SER A 268 19.03 2.19 14.04
N GLY A 269 17.95 2.40 13.31
CA GLY A 269 17.84 3.54 12.42
C GLY A 269 17.96 4.86 13.14
N ALA A 270 17.31 5.01 14.29
CA ALA A 270 17.40 6.21 15.11
C ALA A 270 18.84 6.45 15.64
N SER A 271 19.56 5.38 16.04
CA SER A 271 20.96 5.49 16.47
C SER A 271 21.96 5.67 15.32
N SER A 272 21.54 5.43 14.07
CA SER A 272 22.37 5.61 12.86
C SER A 272 22.18 6.97 12.20
N GLN A 273 21.34 7.84 12.75
CA GLN A 273 20.92 9.11 12.12
C GLN A 273 22.11 10.01 11.72
N ASP A 274 23.16 10.08 12.55
CA ASP A 274 24.36 10.89 12.32
C ASP A 274 25.18 10.44 11.09
N ARG A 275 24.95 9.21 10.61
CA ARG A 275 25.55 8.66 9.39
C ARG A 275 24.76 9.03 8.14
N TYR A 276 23.51 9.41 8.30
CA TYR A 276 22.61 9.69 7.18
C TYR A 276 22.28 11.18 7.03
N ALA A 277 22.28 11.94 8.12
CA ALA A 277 22.06 13.38 8.11
C ALA A 277 22.92 14.04 9.20
N ALA A 278 23.30 15.31 9.02
CA ALA A 278 23.96 16.08 10.06
C ALA A 278 23.00 16.26 11.23
N GLY A 279 23.37 15.74 12.40
CA GLY A 279 22.54 15.80 13.60
C GLY A 279 23.33 15.44 14.86
N LEU A 280 22.68 15.57 16.01
CA LEU A 280 23.27 15.19 17.29
C LEU A 280 23.23 13.66 17.43
N ARG A 281 24.28 13.09 17.96
CA ARG A 281 24.34 11.66 18.31
C ARG A 281 23.29 11.33 19.36
N SER A 282 22.76 10.10 19.28
CA SER A 282 22.03 9.51 20.39
C SER A 282 22.99 9.24 21.54
N ASP A 283 22.63 9.69 22.73
CA ASP A 283 23.45 9.48 23.93
C ASP A 283 23.52 8.01 24.36
N GLU A 284 22.50 7.20 23.99
CA GLU A 284 22.43 5.77 24.25
C GLU A 284 22.24 5.00 22.91
N PRO A 285 23.31 4.44 22.33
CA PRO A 285 23.21 3.62 21.12
C PRO A 285 22.30 2.41 21.35
N LEU A 286 21.42 2.15 20.38
CA LEU A 286 20.49 1.03 20.38
C LEU A 286 20.71 0.17 19.14
N ALA A 287 20.80 -1.14 19.33
CA ALA A 287 20.95 -2.12 18.26
C ALA A 287 19.86 -3.19 18.32
N TYR A 288 19.52 -3.73 17.16
CA TYR A 288 18.68 -4.93 17.02
C TYR A 288 19.54 -6.16 16.84
N CYS A 289 19.17 -7.26 17.49
CA CYS A 289 19.75 -8.59 17.22
C CYS A 289 18.65 -9.63 16.97
N ASP A 290 19.02 -10.73 16.29
CA ASP A 290 18.14 -11.87 16.02
C ASP A 290 18.36 -13.03 17.02
N ASP A 291 19.48 -13.03 17.74
CA ASP A 291 19.86 -14.06 18.70
C ASP A 291 20.82 -13.46 19.74
N LEU A 292 20.26 -13.07 20.88
CA LEU A 292 20.99 -12.43 21.95
C LEU A 292 22.03 -13.35 22.57
N ALA A 293 21.76 -14.66 22.65
CA ALA A 293 22.71 -15.63 23.21
C ALA A 293 23.96 -15.78 22.35
N ALA A 294 23.77 -15.76 21.00
CA ALA A 294 24.89 -15.76 20.06
C ALA A 294 25.73 -14.48 20.16
N ILE A 295 25.10 -13.31 20.31
CA ILE A 295 25.80 -12.02 20.50
C ILE A 295 26.59 -12.03 21.80
N ARG A 296 25.99 -12.50 22.89
CA ARG A 296 26.66 -12.64 24.18
C ARG A 296 27.91 -13.55 24.09
N THR A 297 27.78 -14.68 23.40
CA THR A 297 28.88 -15.59 23.16
C THR A 297 30.00 -14.95 22.34
N ALA A 298 29.67 -14.21 21.30
CA ALA A 298 30.65 -13.53 20.45
C ALA A 298 31.43 -12.42 21.16
N ILE A 299 30.78 -11.67 22.03
CA ILE A 299 31.44 -10.63 22.86
C ILE A 299 32.26 -11.26 24.01
N GLY A 300 31.77 -12.37 24.51
CA GLY A 300 32.50 -13.19 25.52
C GLY A 300 32.68 -12.45 26.83
N LYS A 301 33.92 -12.50 27.38
CA LYS A 301 34.24 -11.93 28.71
C LYS A 301 34.01 -10.41 28.83
N ALA A 302 33.94 -9.69 27.71
CA ALA A 302 33.66 -8.26 27.71
C ALA A 302 32.17 -7.95 27.92
N TRP A 303 31.28 -8.94 27.86
CA TRP A 303 29.84 -8.75 28.11
C TRP A 303 29.56 -8.55 29.59
N GLN A 304 29.07 -7.38 29.97
CA GLN A 304 28.59 -7.07 31.32
C GLN A 304 27.25 -6.35 31.23
N GLU A 305 26.21 -6.87 31.89
CA GLU A 305 24.93 -6.24 31.98
C GLU A 305 24.98 -5.06 32.95
N SER A 306 24.49 -3.88 32.53
CA SER A 306 24.53 -2.65 33.33
C SER A 306 23.40 -1.71 32.98
N GLU A 307 22.56 -1.39 33.96
CA GLU A 307 21.48 -0.42 33.80
C GLU A 307 21.96 1.04 33.87
N ARG A 308 23.06 1.32 34.57
CA ARG A 308 23.49 2.70 34.87
C ARG A 308 24.56 3.23 33.91
N PHE A 309 25.39 2.36 33.36
CA PHE A 309 26.56 2.73 32.55
C PHE A 309 26.61 1.89 31.29
N ALA A 310 25.50 1.94 30.54
CA ALA A 310 25.39 1.16 29.31
C ALA A 310 26.10 1.85 28.14
N ASP A 311 26.97 1.09 27.48
CA ASP A 311 27.58 1.51 26.21
C ASP A 311 26.64 1.24 25.01
N LEU A 312 25.75 0.25 25.17
CA LEU A 312 24.87 -0.22 24.13
C LEU A 312 23.59 -0.85 24.71
N THR A 313 22.44 -0.45 24.20
CA THR A 313 21.18 -1.16 24.42
C THR A 313 20.92 -2.11 23.26
N ILE A 314 20.66 -3.39 23.54
CA ILE A 314 20.38 -4.42 22.54
C ILE A 314 18.93 -4.89 22.69
N ILE A 315 18.20 -4.89 21.59
CA ILE A 315 16.84 -5.41 21.47
C ILE A 315 16.88 -6.68 20.64
N GLU A 316 16.47 -7.80 21.25
CA GLU A 316 16.23 -9.03 20.51
C GLU A 316 14.87 -8.98 19.82
N THR A 317 14.81 -9.38 18.54
CA THR A 317 13.59 -9.37 17.75
C THR A 317 13.57 -10.46 16.69
N GLU A 318 12.41 -11.08 16.47
CA GLU A 318 12.15 -11.97 15.32
C GLU A 318 11.88 -11.19 14.02
N ASP A 319 11.62 -9.89 14.11
CA ASP A 319 11.36 -9.05 12.94
C ASP A 319 12.63 -8.81 12.14
N ARG A 320 12.67 -9.30 10.91
CA ARG A 320 13.83 -9.15 10.03
C ARG A 320 13.86 -7.78 9.29
N THR A 321 12.84 -6.95 9.44
CA THR A 321 12.78 -5.66 8.73
C THR A 321 13.86 -4.65 9.13
N PRO A 322 14.35 -4.58 10.40
CA PRO A 322 15.50 -3.73 10.75
C PRO A 322 16.81 -4.13 10.07
N PHE A 323 16.95 -5.41 9.69
CA PHE A 323 18.15 -5.95 9.04
C PHE A 323 18.11 -5.80 7.52
N PHE A 324 16.95 -5.48 6.94
CA PHE A 324 16.79 -5.32 5.50
C PHE A 324 17.62 -4.13 4.99
N ASP A 325 18.46 -4.39 3.98
CA ASP A 325 19.37 -3.41 3.38
C ASP A 325 20.34 -2.78 4.41
N ALA A 326 20.68 -3.51 5.48
CA ALA A 326 21.69 -3.08 6.43
C ALA A 326 23.05 -2.97 5.73
N ARG A 327 23.83 -1.94 6.08
CA ARG A 327 25.09 -1.63 5.39
C ARG A 327 26.20 -1.36 6.41
N PRO A 328 27.44 -1.82 6.15
CA PRO A 328 28.56 -1.45 7.00
C PRO A 328 28.92 0.03 6.79
N ASP A 329 29.25 0.70 7.87
CA ASP A 329 29.92 2.00 7.83
C ASP A 329 31.44 1.83 7.60
N PRO A 330 32.22 2.91 7.44
CA PRO A 330 33.67 2.81 7.30
C PRO A 330 34.40 2.15 8.47
N SER A 331 33.81 2.11 9.67
CA SER A 331 34.36 1.43 10.84
C SER A 331 33.98 -0.06 10.92
N GLY A 332 33.11 -0.53 10.00
CA GLY A 332 32.62 -1.90 9.94
C GLY A 332 31.37 -2.17 10.76
N MET A 333 30.79 -1.18 11.43
CA MET A 333 29.51 -1.33 12.11
C MET A 333 28.39 -1.51 11.09
N MET A 334 27.53 -2.51 11.30
CA MET A 334 26.32 -2.69 10.51
C MET A 334 25.25 -1.71 10.94
N LEU A 335 24.83 -0.84 10.01
CA LEU A 335 23.79 0.17 10.21
C LEU A 335 22.50 -0.28 9.58
N ALA A 336 21.37 0.02 10.21
CA ALA A 336 20.07 -0.09 9.56
C ALA A 336 20.00 0.84 8.33
N SER A 337 19.19 0.48 7.33
CA SER A 337 19.07 1.25 6.10
C SER A 337 18.56 2.69 6.33
N PRO A 338 18.82 3.63 5.42
CA PRO A 338 18.25 4.97 5.50
C PRO A 338 16.73 4.98 5.59
N VAL A 339 16.06 4.02 4.91
CA VAL A 339 14.60 3.87 4.97
C VAL A 339 14.16 3.43 6.38
N GLN A 340 14.86 2.50 7.02
CA GLN A 340 14.57 2.11 8.40
C GLN A 340 14.80 3.29 9.35
N ALA A 341 15.88 4.05 9.18
CA ALA A 341 16.16 5.24 9.98
C ALA A 341 15.05 6.29 9.85
N TYR A 342 14.61 6.56 8.63
CA TYR A 342 13.46 7.45 8.39
C TYR A 342 12.20 6.99 9.12
N LEU A 343 11.86 5.69 9.04
CA LEU A 343 10.64 5.16 9.62
C LEU A 343 10.64 5.20 11.15
N GLU A 344 11.77 4.89 11.78
CA GLU A 344 11.91 4.93 13.24
C GLU A 344 11.79 6.37 13.76
N LEU A 345 12.48 7.31 13.13
CA LEU A 345 12.43 8.73 13.50
C LEU A 345 11.08 9.39 13.19
N ALA A 346 10.43 9.03 12.07
CA ALA A 346 9.10 9.53 11.73
C ALA A 346 8.03 9.12 12.75
N ALA A 347 8.24 7.98 13.44
CA ALA A 347 7.37 7.51 14.52
C ALA A 347 7.72 8.07 15.91
N GLY A 348 8.82 8.81 16.01
CA GLY A 348 9.32 9.41 17.24
C GLY A 348 8.67 10.75 17.61
N ASP A 349 9.35 11.50 18.46
CA ASP A 349 8.92 12.81 18.92
C ASP A 349 9.06 13.91 17.85
N LYS A 350 8.88 15.18 18.23
CA LYS A 350 8.99 16.31 17.28
C LYS A 350 10.40 16.43 16.71
N ARG A 351 11.43 16.28 17.54
CA ARG A 351 12.83 16.40 17.13
C ARG A 351 13.22 15.24 16.20
N ASP A 352 12.80 14.03 16.52
CA ASP A 352 13.00 12.86 15.65
C ASP A 352 12.38 13.06 14.27
N ARG A 353 11.17 13.61 14.21
CA ARG A 353 10.49 13.91 12.95
C ARG A 353 11.19 14.99 12.12
N GLU A 354 11.82 15.99 12.75
CA GLU A 354 12.66 16.96 12.05
C GLU A 354 13.89 16.28 11.42
N MET A 355 14.54 15.37 12.14
CA MET A 355 15.64 14.55 11.62
C MET A 355 15.19 13.60 10.51
N ALA A 356 13.99 13.00 10.63
CA ALA A 356 13.40 12.16 9.61
C ALA A 356 13.29 12.89 8.26
N GLN A 357 12.95 14.20 8.26
CA GLN A 357 12.85 14.97 7.03
C GLN A 357 14.21 15.12 6.31
N ALA A 358 15.30 15.28 7.05
CA ALA A 358 16.64 15.32 6.44
C ALA A 358 17.02 13.99 5.79
N ILE A 359 16.69 12.88 6.43
CA ILE A 359 16.92 11.52 5.87
C ILE A 359 16.00 11.28 4.66
N ARG A 360 14.73 11.69 4.72
CA ARG A 360 13.80 11.63 3.57
C ARG A 360 14.40 12.34 2.34
N GLN A 361 14.90 13.55 2.51
CA GLN A 361 15.53 14.32 1.45
C GLN A 361 16.73 13.58 0.82
N ARG A 362 17.54 12.93 1.65
CA ARG A 362 18.64 12.09 1.17
C ARG A 362 18.15 10.91 0.36
N ILE A 363 17.18 10.13 0.87
CA ILE A 363 16.61 8.98 0.15
C ILE A 363 16.11 9.40 -1.23
N LEU A 364 15.36 10.52 -1.31
CA LEU A 364 14.80 11.01 -2.56
C LEU A 364 15.86 11.52 -3.54
N ARG A 365 16.95 12.09 -3.02
CA ARG A 365 18.09 12.53 -3.84
C ARG A 365 18.87 11.35 -4.41
N ASP A 366 19.08 10.30 -3.60
CA ASP A 366 19.85 9.11 -3.99
C ASP A 366 19.09 8.23 -5.02
N LEU A 367 17.79 8.48 -5.22
CA LEU A 367 16.95 7.82 -6.25
C LEU A 367 16.99 8.50 -7.63
N LYS A 368 17.48 9.74 -7.72
CA LYS A 368 17.60 10.48 -8.98
C LYS A 368 18.85 10.07 -9.75
#